data_e1d3de025ba946d141ee65457eb43f68
#
_entry.id   e1d3de025ba946d141ee65457eb43f68
#
_cell.length_a   1.000
_cell.length_b   1.000
_cell.length_c   1.000
_cell.angle_alpha   90.00
_cell.angle_beta   90.00
_cell.angle_gamma   90.00
#
_symmetry.space_group_name_H-M   'P 1'
#
loop_
_entity.id
_entity.type
_entity.pdbx_description
1 polymer ?
#
loop_
_entity_poly.entity_id
_entity_poly.type
_entity_poly.pdbx_seq_one_letter_code
_entity_poly.pdbx_strand_id
1 'polypeptide(L)'
;MRTMKIKRDFYLNRLIDAKGDGFVKIVTGIRRCGKSYLLFNLFKTHLLKEGVHRENIVEIALDRKKDAKLRDPDALYDFLVHSTAGKRGMVYVFIDEIQECRRPKGTRRETPEEKAEREQQFYDILNEFRQRKNVDLYVTGSNSRLLVTDVATQFRGRGETIQVNPLTFSEYYAAVGGDKSDAWSRYLLYGGMPELFSMRTDAAKRAYLEGLFKTIYFRDIVDRYELHDDYFLANVNDVLMSASGSLTNPTKLANHLGTVLGKSRIRALLAVTSAC
;
A
#
# COMPACT_ATOMS: atom_id res chain seq x y z
N MET A 1 0.74 -20.79 -18.73
CA MET A 1 0.08 -19.47 -18.77
C MET A 1 1.14 -18.40 -18.94
N ARG A 2 1.14 -17.60 -20.01
CA ARG A 2 2.03 -16.44 -20.10
C ARG A 2 1.58 -15.43 -19.05
N THR A 3 2.38 -15.23 -18.01
CA THR A 3 2.15 -14.14 -17.05
C THR A 3 2.29 -12.84 -17.83
N MET A 4 1.19 -12.12 -18.01
CA MET A 4 1.19 -10.86 -18.75
C MET A 4 2.07 -9.88 -17.97
N LYS A 5 3.12 -9.36 -18.61
CA LYS A 5 4.06 -8.43 -18.00
C LYS A 5 3.50 -7.02 -18.14
N ILE A 6 2.95 -6.49 -17.06
CA ILE A 6 2.43 -5.13 -17.02
C ILE A 6 3.60 -4.18 -16.77
N LYS A 7 3.77 -3.21 -17.66
CA LYS A 7 4.74 -2.14 -17.49
C LYS A 7 4.16 -1.05 -16.58
N ARG A 8 4.98 -0.53 -15.70
CA ARG A 8 4.68 0.58 -14.78
C ARG A 8 5.79 1.63 -14.89
N ASP A 9 6.12 2.01 -16.11
CA ASP A 9 7.31 2.80 -16.45
C ASP A 9 7.36 4.14 -15.67
N PHE A 10 6.23 4.80 -15.48
CA PHE A 10 6.15 6.03 -14.69
C PHE A 10 6.67 5.85 -13.26
N TYR A 11 6.21 4.80 -12.57
CA TYR A 11 6.64 4.53 -11.20
C TYR A 11 8.04 3.91 -11.12
N LEU A 12 8.37 3.08 -12.11
CA LEU A 12 9.70 2.47 -12.20
C LEU A 12 10.77 3.56 -12.37
N ASN A 13 10.55 4.52 -13.27
CA ASN A 13 11.48 5.62 -13.49
C ASN A 13 11.66 6.46 -12.21
N ARG A 14 10.60 6.74 -11.47
CA ARG A 14 10.71 7.44 -10.19
C ARG A 14 11.58 6.70 -9.17
N LEU A 15 11.46 5.35 -9.10
CA LEU A 15 12.34 4.55 -8.24
C LEU A 15 13.80 4.57 -8.72
N ILE A 16 14.02 4.59 -10.03
CA ILE A 16 15.36 4.69 -10.64
C ILE A 16 15.99 6.05 -10.33
N ASP A 17 15.23 7.14 -10.52
CA ASP A 17 15.70 8.50 -10.29
C ASP A 17 16.05 8.76 -8.81
N ALA A 18 15.28 8.15 -7.89
CA ALA A 18 15.50 8.25 -6.44
C ALA A 18 16.59 7.31 -5.90
N LYS A 19 17.18 6.47 -6.74
CA LYS A 19 18.15 5.45 -6.33
C LYS A 19 19.40 6.07 -5.70
N GLY A 20 19.72 5.69 -4.46
CA GLY A 20 20.97 6.09 -3.78
C GLY A 20 20.99 7.53 -3.28
N ASP A 21 19.86 8.23 -3.20
CA ASP A 21 19.74 9.61 -2.71
C ASP A 21 19.86 9.76 -1.19
N GLY A 22 19.95 8.63 -0.45
CA GLY A 22 20.01 8.59 1.02
C GLY A 22 18.66 8.79 1.71
N PHE A 23 17.55 8.82 0.97
CA PHE A 23 16.18 8.86 1.50
C PHE A 23 15.56 7.47 1.56
N VAL A 24 14.58 7.29 2.43
CA VAL A 24 13.73 6.09 2.42
C VAL A 24 12.68 6.26 1.32
N LYS A 25 12.62 5.34 0.38
CA LYS A 25 11.59 5.33 -0.68
C LYS A 25 10.35 4.61 -0.16
N ILE A 26 9.26 5.34 -0.12
CA ILE A 26 8.01 4.87 0.47
C ILE A 26 6.98 4.70 -0.62
N VAL A 27 6.68 3.45 -0.94
CA VAL A 27 5.73 3.09 -1.97
C VAL A 27 4.37 2.86 -1.34
N THR A 28 3.47 3.82 -1.51
CA THR A 28 2.11 3.78 -0.97
C THR A 28 1.08 3.43 -2.04
N GLY A 29 -0.14 3.17 -1.62
CA GLY A 29 -1.27 2.93 -2.52
C GLY A 29 -2.19 1.86 -1.99
N ILE A 30 -3.41 1.80 -2.55
CA ILE A 30 -4.43 0.84 -2.12
C ILE A 30 -3.95 -0.61 -2.24
N ARG A 31 -4.54 -1.51 -1.46
CA ARG A 31 -4.20 -2.93 -1.54
C ARG A 31 -4.41 -3.46 -2.96
N ARG A 32 -3.48 -4.33 -3.40
CA ARG A 32 -3.50 -5.00 -4.71
C ARG A 32 -3.34 -4.08 -5.95
N CYS A 33 -2.94 -2.81 -5.79
CA CYS A 33 -2.61 -1.93 -6.91
C CYS A 33 -1.26 -2.22 -7.58
N GLY A 34 -0.46 -3.14 -7.03
CA GLY A 34 0.80 -3.60 -7.64
C GLY A 34 2.08 -3.07 -7.00
N LYS A 35 2.06 -2.57 -5.75
CA LYS A 35 3.26 -2.08 -5.03
C LYS A 35 4.37 -3.12 -4.95
N SER A 36 4.05 -4.31 -4.40
CA SER A 36 5.01 -5.41 -4.28
C SER A 36 5.53 -5.87 -5.64
N TYR A 37 4.69 -5.89 -6.68
CA TYR A 37 5.10 -6.21 -8.04
C TYR A 37 6.08 -5.17 -8.58
N LEU A 38 5.85 -3.89 -8.33
CA LEU A 38 6.73 -2.79 -8.73
C LEU A 38 8.13 -2.98 -8.14
N LEU A 39 8.25 -3.27 -6.83
CA LEU A 39 9.55 -3.46 -6.17
C LEU A 39 10.18 -4.81 -6.49
N PHE A 40 9.49 -5.92 -6.22
CA PHE A 40 10.07 -7.27 -6.25
C PHE A 40 10.21 -7.85 -7.65
N ASN A 41 9.53 -7.28 -8.64
CA ASN A 41 9.61 -7.74 -10.03
C ASN A 41 10.23 -6.69 -10.95
N LEU A 42 9.66 -5.50 -11.06
CA LEU A 42 10.10 -4.52 -12.04
C LEU A 42 11.42 -3.87 -11.63
N PHE A 43 11.47 -3.26 -10.45
CA PHE A 43 12.66 -2.56 -9.98
C PHE A 43 13.82 -3.51 -9.70
N LYS A 44 13.58 -4.65 -9.08
CA LYS A 44 14.58 -5.70 -8.92
C LYS A 44 15.17 -6.17 -10.26
N THR A 45 14.31 -6.40 -11.26
CA THR A 45 14.77 -6.78 -12.59
C THR A 45 15.65 -5.70 -13.23
N HIS A 46 15.31 -4.42 -13.01
CA HIS A 46 16.13 -3.30 -13.47
C HIS A 46 17.50 -3.31 -12.79
N LEU A 47 17.55 -3.41 -11.46
CA LEU A 47 18.83 -3.47 -10.72
C LEU A 47 19.73 -4.61 -11.17
N LEU A 48 19.16 -5.81 -11.36
CA LEU A 48 19.92 -6.97 -11.87
C LEU A 48 20.48 -6.72 -13.27
N LYS A 49 19.74 -6.00 -14.14
CA LYS A 49 20.21 -5.63 -15.48
C LYS A 49 21.32 -4.58 -15.44
N GLU A 50 21.34 -3.72 -14.44
CA GLU A 50 22.43 -2.76 -14.19
C GLU A 50 23.67 -3.40 -13.56
N GLY A 51 23.65 -4.72 -13.34
CA GLY A 51 24.80 -5.46 -12.79
C GLY A 51 24.84 -5.52 -11.26
N VAL A 52 23.76 -5.12 -10.57
CA VAL A 52 23.68 -5.31 -9.12
C VAL A 52 23.61 -6.81 -8.81
N HIS A 53 24.51 -7.30 -7.97
CA HIS A 53 24.54 -8.71 -7.57
C HIS A 53 23.27 -9.09 -6.82
N ARG A 54 22.71 -10.28 -7.08
CA ARG A 54 21.48 -10.75 -6.45
C ARG A 54 21.55 -10.75 -4.91
N GLU A 55 22.70 -11.04 -4.36
CA GLU A 55 22.96 -11.03 -2.92
C GLU A 55 22.89 -9.64 -2.28
N ASN A 56 23.05 -8.58 -3.07
CA ASN A 56 22.90 -7.19 -2.65
C ASN A 56 21.45 -6.71 -2.69
N ILE A 57 20.49 -7.58 -3.02
CA ILE A 57 19.06 -7.26 -3.00
C ILE A 57 18.40 -8.09 -1.90
N VAL A 58 18.05 -7.43 -0.80
CA VAL A 58 17.39 -8.01 0.36
C VAL A 58 15.87 -7.80 0.22
N GLU A 59 15.11 -8.89 0.25
CA GLU A 59 13.65 -8.87 0.05
C GLU A 59 12.96 -9.42 1.30
N ILE A 60 12.16 -8.58 1.97
CA ILE A 60 11.38 -8.91 3.15
C ILE A 60 9.91 -8.63 2.84
N ALA A 61 9.03 -9.61 3.03
CA ALA A 61 7.58 -9.45 2.86
C ALA A 61 6.88 -9.85 4.16
N LEU A 62 6.57 -8.84 4.98
CA LEU A 62 6.09 -9.05 6.34
C LEU A 62 4.70 -9.72 6.41
N ASP A 63 3.92 -9.68 5.32
CA ASP A 63 2.66 -10.42 5.20
C ASP A 63 2.86 -11.94 5.02
N ARG A 64 4.05 -12.36 4.59
CA ARG A 64 4.35 -13.77 4.29
C ARG A 64 4.80 -14.54 5.52
N LYS A 65 4.39 -15.81 5.59
CA LYS A 65 4.74 -16.71 6.70
C LYS A 65 6.24 -16.91 6.88
N LYS A 66 7.00 -16.94 5.79
CA LYS A 66 8.46 -17.11 5.82
C LYS A 66 9.18 -15.99 6.57
N ASP A 67 8.66 -14.76 6.47
CA ASP A 67 9.23 -13.56 7.07
C ASP A 67 8.49 -13.14 8.36
N ALA A 68 7.59 -13.99 8.87
CA ALA A 68 6.74 -13.66 10.02
C ALA A 68 7.54 -13.34 11.31
N LYS A 69 8.74 -13.89 11.46
CA LYS A 69 9.63 -13.57 12.59
C LYS A 69 10.16 -12.15 12.53
N LEU A 70 10.31 -11.60 11.32
CA LEU A 70 10.80 -10.24 11.10
C LEU A 70 9.73 -9.16 11.33
N ARG A 71 8.54 -9.53 11.78
CA ARG A 71 7.53 -8.59 12.30
C ARG A 71 7.91 -8.03 13.66
N ASP A 72 8.80 -8.71 14.36
CA ASP A 72 9.42 -8.23 15.58
C ASP A 72 10.57 -7.26 15.24
N PRO A 73 10.60 -6.04 15.82
CA PRO A 73 11.62 -5.05 15.49
C PRO A 73 13.06 -5.53 15.76
N ASP A 74 13.31 -6.22 16.86
CA ASP A 74 14.65 -6.69 17.21
C ASP A 74 15.14 -7.76 16.23
N ALA A 75 14.25 -8.71 15.89
CA ALA A 75 14.56 -9.73 14.89
C ALA A 75 14.79 -9.12 13.49
N LEU A 76 14.06 -8.06 13.14
CA LEU A 76 14.26 -7.32 11.89
C LEU A 76 15.62 -6.63 11.89
N TYR A 77 15.97 -5.96 12.99
CA TYR A 77 17.26 -5.29 13.14
C TYR A 77 18.42 -6.26 12.95
N ASP A 78 18.43 -7.37 13.69
CA ASP A 78 19.47 -8.41 13.59
C ASP A 78 19.57 -8.97 12.17
N PHE A 79 18.45 -9.26 11.54
CA PHE A 79 18.41 -9.72 10.16
C PHE A 79 19.03 -8.72 9.19
N LEU A 80 18.69 -7.43 9.32
CA LEU A 80 19.22 -6.36 8.47
C LEU A 80 20.72 -6.17 8.70
N VAL A 81 21.19 -6.21 9.94
CA VAL A 81 22.64 -6.16 10.26
C VAL A 81 23.38 -7.28 9.52
N HIS A 82 22.92 -8.51 9.66
CA HIS A 82 23.58 -9.67 9.02
C HIS A 82 23.50 -9.60 7.48
N SER A 83 22.34 -9.18 6.94
CA SER A 83 22.12 -9.13 5.49
C SER A 83 22.89 -8.03 4.78
N THR A 84 23.31 -6.98 5.50
CA THR A 84 24.04 -5.84 4.93
C THR A 84 25.54 -5.85 5.26
N ALA A 85 25.97 -6.63 6.25
CA ALA A 85 27.35 -6.70 6.68
C ALA A 85 28.27 -7.28 5.59
N GLY A 86 29.46 -6.68 5.44
CA GLY A 86 30.52 -7.19 4.54
C GLY A 86 30.22 -7.13 3.05
N LYS A 87 29.07 -6.58 2.66
CA LYS A 87 28.67 -6.45 1.25
C LYS A 87 29.50 -5.37 0.54
N ARG A 88 29.97 -5.68 -0.67
CA ARG A 88 30.61 -4.70 -1.56
C ARG A 88 29.55 -4.01 -2.42
N GLY A 89 29.64 -2.67 -2.52
CA GLY A 89 28.68 -1.85 -3.27
C GLY A 89 27.38 -1.60 -2.51
N MET A 90 26.38 -1.06 -3.22
CA MET A 90 25.08 -0.70 -2.66
C MET A 90 24.23 -1.95 -2.38
N VAL A 91 23.62 -2.00 -1.22
CA VAL A 91 22.65 -3.02 -0.81
C VAL A 91 21.26 -2.41 -0.85
N TYR A 92 20.39 -2.97 -1.67
CA TYR A 92 19.01 -2.54 -1.82
C TYR A 92 18.12 -3.38 -0.92
N VAL A 93 17.45 -2.73 0.03
CA VAL A 93 16.58 -3.39 1.01
C VAL A 93 15.13 -3.06 0.71
N PHE A 94 14.33 -4.06 0.40
CA PHE A 94 12.89 -3.96 0.14
C PHE A 94 12.11 -4.57 1.29
N ILE A 95 11.27 -3.77 1.95
CA ILE A 95 10.38 -4.21 3.03
C ILE A 95 8.94 -3.96 2.62
N ASP A 96 8.20 -5.03 2.39
CA ASP A 96 6.79 -4.99 1.95
C ASP A 96 5.83 -5.11 3.12
N GLU A 97 4.73 -4.33 3.06
CA GLU A 97 3.64 -4.30 4.04
C GLU A 97 4.14 -4.00 5.48
N ILE A 98 4.82 -2.86 5.65
CA ILE A 98 5.46 -2.47 6.93
C ILE A 98 4.48 -2.38 8.10
N GLN A 99 3.19 -2.15 7.86
CA GLN A 99 2.16 -2.16 8.90
C GLN A 99 1.94 -3.55 9.53
N GLU A 100 2.52 -4.62 8.95
CA GLU A 100 2.52 -5.95 9.55
C GLU A 100 3.60 -6.11 10.64
N CYS A 101 4.44 -5.11 10.88
CA CYS A 101 5.38 -5.07 11.99
C CYS A 101 4.61 -4.97 13.31
N ARG A 102 4.31 -6.12 13.91
CA ARG A 102 3.49 -6.27 15.11
C ARG A 102 3.91 -7.53 15.86
N ARG A 103 3.61 -7.58 17.17
CA ARG A 103 3.93 -8.75 17.98
C ARG A 103 3.37 -10.05 17.40
N PRO A 104 4.07 -11.18 17.56
CA PRO A 104 3.58 -12.50 17.14
C PRO A 104 2.20 -12.81 17.72
N LYS A 105 1.38 -13.54 16.96
CA LYS A 105 0.10 -14.07 17.47
C LYS A 105 0.34 -14.94 18.70
N GLY A 106 -0.42 -14.72 19.77
CA GLY A 106 -0.32 -15.48 21.03
C GLY A 106 0.18 -14.66 22.23
N THR A 107 0.65 -13.44 22.01
CA THR A 107 0.92 -12.46 23.09
C THR A 107 -0.38 -11.74 23.50
N ARG A 108 -0.43 -11.24 24.72
CA ARG A 108 -1.55 -10.42 25.19
C ARG A 108 -1.82 -9.25 24.22
N ARG A 109 -3.05 -8.73 24.20
CA ARG A 109 -3.38 -7.55 23.40
C ARG A 109 -2.47 -6.38 23.80
N GLU A 110 -1.81 -5.77 22.84
CA GLU A 110 -0.97 -4.57 23.06
C GLU A 110 -1.82 -3.42 23.57
N THR A 111 -1.26 -2.65 24.50
CA THR A 111 -1.82 -1.33 24.84
C THR A 111 -1.51 -0.33 23.71
N PRO A 112 -2.24 0.81 23.63
CA PRO A 112 -1.92 1.86 22.66
C PRO A 112 -0.47 2.36 22.78
N GLU A 113 0.06 2.47 24.01
CA GLU A 113 1.42 2.90 24.30
C GLU A 113 2.45 1.88 23.78
N GLU A 114 2.26 0.58 24.09
CA GLU A 114 3.14 -0.50 23.59
C GLU A 114 3.16 -0.57 22.05
N LYS A 115 2.01 -0.29 21.43
CA LYS A 115 1.93 -0.22 19.97
C LYS A 115 2.71 0.97 19.42
N ALA A 116 2.59 2.14 20.05
CA ALA A 116 3.31 3.34 19.63
C ALA A 116 4.84 3.18 19.81
N GLU A 117 5.30 2.61 20.93
CA GLU A 117 6.71 2.29 21.13
C GLU A 117 7.27 1.36 20.07
N ARG A 118 6.55 0.29 19.73
CA ARG A 118 6.98 -0.65 18.71
C ARG A 118 7.02 -0.02 17.30
N GLU A 119 6.04 0.80 16.98
CA GLU A 119 6.04 1.57 15.73
C GLU A 119 7.23 2.53 15.70
N GLN A 120 7.55 3.20 16.80
CA GLN A 120 8.72 4.06 16.90
C GLN A 120 10.03 3.28 16.72
N GLN A 121 10.19 2.14 17.39
CA GLN A 121 11.38 1.27 17.22
C GLN A 121 11.59 0.87 15.76
N PHE A 122 10.51 0.56 15.06
CA PHE A 122 10.60 0.24 13.64
C PHE A 122 11.13 1.41 12.80
N TYR A 123 10.64 2.63 13.05
CA TYR A 123 11.14 3.82 12.36
C TYR A 123 12.59 4.14 12.73
N ASP A 124 12.99 3.91 13.97
CA ASP A 124 14.37 4.12 14.42
C ASP A 124 15.33 3.17 13.69
N ILE A 125 14.94 1.91 13.51
CA ILE A 125 15.70 0.93 12.71
C ILE A 125 15.86 1.44 11.27
N LEU A 126 14.79 1.87 10.63
CA LEU A 126 14.87 2.37 9.25
C LEU A 126 15.75 3.62 9.17
N ASN A 127 15.68 4.52 10.14
CA ASN A 127 16.52 5.72 10.20
C ASN A 127 17.99 5.39 10.39
N GLU A 128 18.34 4.37 11.21
CA GLU A 128 19.71 3.90 11.37
C GLU A 128 20.26 3.34 10.06
N PHE A 129 19.52 2.40 9.44
CA PHE A 129 19.96 1.77 8.21
C PHE A 129 20.06 2.76 7.03
N ARG A 130 19.20 3.76 6.97
CA ARG A 130 19.27 4.85 5.99
C ARG A 130 20.60 5.64 6.08
N GLN A 131 21.19 5.76 7.29
CA GLN A 131 22.45 6.48 7.48
C GLN A 131 23.67 5.69 6.99
N ARG A 132 23.51 4.39 6.73
CA ARG A 132 24.60 3.55 6.19
C ARG A 132 24.78 3.89 4.71
N LYS A 133 25.99 4.36 4.34
CA LYS A 133 26.33 4.83 2.99
C LYS A 133 26.12 3.80 1.88
N ASN A 134 26.12 2.52 2.23
CA ASN A 134 25.96 1.41 1.29
C ASN A 134 24.58 0.74 1.36
N VAL A 135 23.60 1.36 1.98
CA VAL A 135 22.23 0.81 2.10
C VAL A 135 21.24 1.79 1.48
N ASP A 136 20.35 1.27 0.65
CA ASP A 136 19.27 1.98 0.02
C ASP A 136 17.94 1.30 0.35
N LEU A 137 17.02 2.05 1.02
CA LEU A 137 15.81 1.50 1.63
C LEU A 137 14.55 1.82 0.83
N TYR A 138 13.75 0.78 0.62
CA TYR A 138 12.44 0.83 -0.04
C TYR A 138 11.41 0.13 0.82
N VAL A 139 10.38 0.84 1.22
CA VAL A 139 9.29 0.28 2.04
C VAL A 139 7.97 0.41 1.33
N THR A 140 7.07 -0.57 1.53
CA THR A 140 5.70 -0.44 1.06
C THR A 140 4.70 -0.54 2.19
N GLY A 141 3.53 0.04 1.96
CA GLY A 141 2.38 -0.13 2.83
C GLY A 141 1.08 0.24 2.15
N SER A 142 0.02 -0.46 2.53
CA SER A 142 -1.34 -0.20 2.02
C SER A 142 -2.04 0.91 2.79
N ASN A 143 -1.50 1.31 3.94
CA ASN A 143 -2.06 2.35 4.78
C ASN A 143 -1.40 3.70 4.48
N SER A 144 -2.07 4.54 3.68
CA SER A 144 -1.55 5.86 3.29
C SER A 144 -1.33 6.81 4.48
N ARG A 145 -2.09 6.67 5.56
CA ARG A 145 -2.00 7.57 6.72
C ARG A 145 -0.76 7.31 7.59
N LEU A 146 -0.45 6.04 7.89
CA LEU A 146 0.79 5.69 8.60
C LEU A 146 2.04 6.08 7.81
N LEU A 147 1.95 6.10 6.47
CA LEU A 147 3.10 6.34 5.62
C LEU A 147 3.26 7.81 5.19
N VAL A 148 2.20 8.59 5.12
CA VAL A 148 2.29 9.98 4.65
C VAL A 148 2.47 10.97 5.80
N THR A 149 1.74 10.81 6.91
CA THR A 149 1.84 11.71 8.06
C THR A 149 3.05 11.36 8.93
N ASP A 150 3.27 10.07 9.17
CA ASP A 150 4.38 9.61 10.00
C ASP A 150 5.72 9.70 9.26
N VAL A 151 5.72 9.54 7.93
CA VAL A 151 6.93 9.68 7.12
C VAL A 151 7.47 11.11 7.13
N ALA A 152 6.62 12.11 6.98
CA ALA A 152 7.06 13.50 7.04
C ALA A 152 7.65 13.84 8.43
N THR A 153 7.07 13.28 9.50
CA THR A 153 7.52 13.49 10.87
C THR A 153 8.64 12.56 11.30
N GLN A 154 8.50 11.26 11.08
CA GLN A 154 9.45 10.24 11.54
C GLN A 154 10.75 10.21 10.73
N PHE A 155 10.69 10.39 9.43
CA PHE A 155 11.91 10.52 8.61
C PHE A 155 12.42 11.97 8.52
N ARG A 156 11.81 12.91 9.25
CA ARG A 156 12.24 14.33 9.31
C ARG A 156 12.48 14.94 7.92
N GLY A 157 11.55 14.74 7.01
CA GLY A 157 11.65 15.20 5.63
C GLY A 157 12.63 14.44 4.73
N ARG A 158 13.12 13.27 5.17
CA ARG A 158 14.07 12.41 4.42
C ARG A 158 13.42 11.13 3.88
N GLY A 159 12.14 11.20 3.54
CA GLY A 159 11.39 10.16 2.87
C GLY A 159 10.85 10.66 1.54
N GLU A 160 11.01 9.88 0.48
CA GLU A 160 10.35 10.12 -0.80
C GLU A 160 9.13 9.21 -0.93
N THR A 161 7.96 9.81 -1.14
CA THR A 161 6.70 9.06 -1.29
C THR A 161 6.34 8.88 -2.75
N ILE A 162 6.16 7.61 -3.14
CA ILE A 162 5.69 7.20 -4.47
C ILE A 162 4.32 6.56 -4.31
N GLN A 163 3.27 7.32 -4.62
CA GLN A 163 1.90 6.81 -4.54
C GLN A 163 1.54 6.04 -5.81
N VAL A 164 1.37 4.73 -5.66
CA VAL A 164 1.00 3.81 -6.75
C VAL A 164 -0.52 3.67 -6.81
N ASN A 165 -1.09 4.06 -7.94
CA ASN A 165 -2.51 3.91 -8.24
C ASN A 165 -2.77 2.61 -9.02
N PRO A 166 -4.02 2.13 -9.13
CA PRO A 166 -4.41 1.15 -10.14
C PRO A 166 -3.93 1.56 -11.54
N LEU A 167 -3.94 0.64 -12.48
CA LEU A 167 -3.48 0.93 -13.83
C LEU A 167 -4.28 2.08 -14.44
N THR A 168 -3.58 3.02 -15.06
CA THR A 168 -4.20 4.00 -15.95
C THR A 168 -4.74 3.30 -17.20
N PHE A 169 -5.65 3.94 -17.94
CA PHE A 169 -6.11 3.37 -19.21
C PHE A 169 -4.95 3.12 -20.18
N SER A 170 -3.96 3.99 -20.22
CA SER A 170 -2.78 3.80 -21.09
C SER A 170 -2.00 2.53 -20.73
N GLU A 171 -1.74 2.29 -19.44
CA GLU A 171 -1.07 1.08 -18.95
C GLU A 171 -1.92 -0.17 -19.19
N TYR A 172 -3.24 -0.05 -18.97
CA TYR A 172 -4.21 -1.11 -19.26
C TYR A 172 -4.19 -1.47 -20.76
N TYR A 173 -4.35 -0.47 -21.62
CA TYR A 173 -4.42 -0.69 -23.08
C TYR A 173 -3.09 -1.22 -23.65
N ALA A 174 -1.97 -0.73 -23.14
CA ALA A 174 -0.65 -1.27 -23.52
C ALA A 174 -0.50 -2.77 -23.18
N ALA A 175 -1.20 -3.25 -22.14
CA ALA A 175 -1.15 -4.67 -21.75
C ALA A 175 -2.15 -5.54 -22.51
N VAL A 176 -3.38 -5.06 -22.79
CA VAL A 176 -4.42 -5.87 -23.48
C VAL A 176 -4.34 -5.79 -25.00
N GLY A 177 -4.00 -4.63 -25.56
CA GLY A 177 -4.03 -4.38 -27.00
C GLY A 177 -5.45 -4.44 -27.60
N GLY A 178 -5.53 -4.70 -28.88
CA GLY A 178 -6.79 -4.87 -29.61
C GLY A 178 -7.48 -3.55 -29.96
N ASP A 179 -8.82 -3.59 -30.14
CA ASP A 179 -9.59 -2.38 -30.39
C ASP A 179 -9.63 -1.46 -29.18
N LYS A 180 -9.38 -0.18 -29.40
CA LYS A 180 -9.25 0.81 -28.33
C LYS A 180 -10.59 1.17 -27.67
N SER A 181 -11.68 1.17 -28.45
CA SER A 181 -13.03 1.46 -27.95
C SER A 181 -13.54 0.32 -27.07
N ASP A 182 -13.32 -0.92 -27.49
CA ASP A 182 -13.65 -2.11 -26.69
C ASP A 182 -12.82 -2.15 -25.39
N ALA A 183 -11.54 -1.87 -25.49
CA ALA A 183 -10.65 -1.80 -24.32
C ALA A 183 -11.10 -0.69 -23.35
N TRP A 184 -11.50 0.47 -23.86
CA TRP A 184 -12.02 1.57 -23.06
C TRP A 184 -13.32 1.20 -22.35
N SER A 185 -14.27 0.59 -23.06
CA SER A 185 -15.54 0.13 -22.48
C SER A 185 -15.32 -0.87 -21.34
N ARG A 186 -14.40 -1.80 -21.52
CA ARG A 186 -14.01 -2.76 -20.47
C ARG A 186 -13.31 -2.08 -19.28
N TYR A 187 -12.45 -1.11 -19.55
CA TYR A 187 -11.77 -0.35 -18.50
C TYR A 187 -12.76 0.48 -17.69
N LEU A 188 -13.76 1.11 -18.31
CA LEU A 188 -14.83 1.81 -17.61
C LEU A 188 -15.65 0.87 -16.72
N LEU A 189 -15.87 -0.36 -17.17
CA LEU A 189 -16.68 -1.34 -16.44
C LEU A 189 -15.95 -1.96 -15.25
N TYR A 190 -14.66 -2.28 -15.40
CA TYR A 190 -13.91 -3.06 -14.40
C TYR A 190 -12.78 -2.27 -13.71
N GLY A 191 -12.39 -1.13 -14.25
CA GLY A 191 -11.28 -0.33 -13.73
C GLY A 191 -9.90 -0.95 -14.02
N GLY A 192 -8.89 -0.41 -13.30
CA GLY A 192 -7.47 -0.70 -13.55
C GLY A 192 -6.80 -1.62 -12.54
N MET A 193 -7.54 -2.48 -11.80
CA MET A 193 -6.90 -3.39 -10.85
C MET A 193 -6.08 -4.48 -11.59
N PRO A 194 -4.76 -4.61 -11.30
CA PRO A 194 -3.90 -5.53 -12.08
C PRO A 194 -4.33 -6.99 -12.07
N GLU A 195 -4.91 -7.48 -10.98
CA GLU A 195 -5.35 -8.87 -10.84
C GLU A 195 -6.45 -9.27 -11.83
N LEU A 196 -7.23 -8.29 -12.32
CA LEU A 196 -8.31 -8.53 -13.30
C LEU A 196 -7.81 -9.16 -14.61
N PHE A 197 -6.53 -8.98 -14.94
CA PHE A 197 -5.92 -9.59 -16.14
C PHE A 197 -5.79 -11.11 -16.03
N SER A 198 -5.75 -11.66 -14.81
CA SER A 198 -5.72 -13.10 -14.60
C SER A 198 -7.09 -13.77 -14.81
N MET A 199 -8.17 -12.97 -14.82
CA MET A 199 -9.56 -13.44 -14.82
C MET A 199 -10.14 -13.47 -16.22
N ARG A 200 -10.67 -14.63 -16.62
CA ARG A 200 -11.17 -14.86 -17.98
C ARG A 200 -12.63 -14.48 -18.17
N THR A 201 -13.45 -14.55 -17.11
CA THR A 201 -14.89 -14.31 -17.19
C THR A 201 -15.29 -13.03 -16.48
N ASP A 202 -16.34 -12.39 -16.96
CA ASP A 202 -16.88 -11.18 -16.36
C ASP A 202 -17.47 -11.45 -14.97
N ALA A 203 -18.03 -12.64 -14.77
CA ALA A 203 -18.50 -13.08 -13.45
C ALA A 203 -17.34 -13.14 -12.43
N ALA A 204 -16.18 -13.71 -12.83
CA ALA A 204 -15.00 -13.77 -11.95
C ALA A 204 -14.46 -12.37 -11.62
N LYS A 205 -14.44 -11.46 -12.60
CA LYS A 205 -14.00 -10.07 -12.38
C LYS A 205 -14.92 -9.33 -11.41
N ARG A 206 -16.24 -9.46 -11.58
CA ARG A 206 -17.22 -8.86 -10.66
C ARG A 206 -17.09 -9.41 -9.25
N ALA A 207 -17.06 -10.73 -9.10
CA ALA A 207 -16.90 -11.37 -7.80
C ALA A 207 -15.59 -10.95 -7.11
N TYR A 208 -14.50 -10.81 -7.86
CA TYR A 208 -13.24 -10.29 -7.33
C TYR A 208 -13.36 -8.85 -6.83
N LEU A 209 -13.95 -7.95 -7.62
CA LEU A 209 -14.11 -6.54 -7.23
C LEU A 209 -15.04 -6.39 -6.03
N GLU A 210 -16.14 -7.13 -5.97
CA GLU A 210 -17.03 -7.17 -4.81
C GLU A 210 -16.33 -7.69 -3.56
N GLY A 211 -15.57 -8.79 -3.70
CA GLY A 211 -14.77 -9.34 -2.60
C GLY A 211 -13.68 -8.37 -2.14
N LEU A 212 -13.00 -7.70 -3.08
CA LEU A 212 -12.00 -6.69 -2.79
C LEU A 212 -12.60 -5.52 -2.01
N PHE A 213 -13.76 -5.03 -2.45
CA PHE A 213 -14.45 -3.93 -1.80
C PHE A 213 -14.93 -4.33 -0.39
N LYS A 214 -15.73 -5.40 -0.27
CA LYS A 214 -16.34 -5.82 1.00
C LYS A 214 -15.32 -6.29 2.02
N THR A 215 -14.33 -7.10 1.60
CA THR A 215 -13.44 -7.78 2.53
C THR A 215 -12.18 -6.98 2.86
N ILE A 216 -11.70 -6.16 1.95
CA ILE A 216 -10.42 -5.46 2.10
C ILE A 216 -10.66 -3.99 2.45
N TYR A 217 -11.33 -3.24 1.59
CA TYR A 217 -11.48 -1.80 1.82
C TYR A 217 -12.39 -1.49 2.98
N PHE A 218 -13.51 -2.20 3.07
CA PHE A 218 -14.47 -2.02 4.14
C PHE A 218 -13.86 -2.38 5.50
N ARG A 219 -13.18 -3.54 5.55
CA ARG A 219 -12.50 -4.00 6.77
C ARG A 219 -11.34 -3.09 7.18
N ASP A 220 -10.54 -2.61 6.22
CA ASP A 220 -9.45 -1.67 6.51
C ASP A 220 -9.98 -0.35 7.11
N ILE A 221 -11.17 0.11 6.70
CA ILE A 221 -11.83 1.30 7.27
C ILE A 221 -12.35 0.98 8.68
N VAL A 222 -13.06 -0.14 8.85
CA VAL A 222 -13.58 -0.59 10.15
C VAL A 222 -12.47 -0.73 11.19
N ASP A 223 -11.42 -1.48 10.84
CA ASP A 223 -10.28 -1.74 11.74
C ASP A 223 -9.51 -0.44 12.07
N ARG A 224 -9.43 0.50 11.11
CA ARG A 224 -8.69 1.76 11.30
C ARG A 224 -9.38 2.74 12.22
N TYR A 225 -10.68 2.86 12.08
CA TYR A 225 -11.47 3.88 12.80
C TYR A 225 -12.27 3.28 13.96
N GLU A 226 -12.05 1.98 14.26
CA GLU A 226 -12.76 1.23 15.29
C GLU A 226 -14.31 1.37 15.15
N LEU A 227 -14.78 1.38 13.91
CA LEU A 227 -16.19 1.52 13.60
C LEU A 227 -16.88 0.18 13.83
N HIS A 228 -17.96 0.20 14.61
CA HIS A 228 -18.72 -1.01 14.95
C HIS A 228 -20.08 -1.08 14.23
N ASP A 229 -20.30 -0.26 13.20
CA ASP A 229 -21.58 -0.17 12.49
C ASP A 229 -21.38 -0.38 10.98
N ASP A 230 -21.39 -1.65 10.58
CA ASP A 230 -21.24 -2.07 9.18
C ASP A 230 -22.38 -1.53 8.29
N TYR A 231 -23.60 -1.41 8.84
CA TYR A 231 -24.74 -0.89 8.13
C TYR A 231 -24.60 0.61 7.82
N PHE A 232 -24.08 1.37 8.78
CA PHE A 232 -23.77 2.78 8.58
C PHE A 232 -22.75 3.00 7.46
N LEU A 233 -21.66 2.24 7.47
CA LEU A 233 -20.61 2.34 6.44
C LEU A 233 -21.12 1.95 5.05
N ALA A 234 -21.97 0.93 4.95
CA ALA A 234 -22.57 0.55 3.68
C ALA A 234 -23.43 1.69 3.10
N ASN A 235 -24.27 2.33 3.93
CA ASN A 235 -25.08 3.47 3.49
C ASN A 235 -24.24 4.70 3.11
N VAL A 236 -23.15 5.00 3.85
CA VAL A 236 -22.20 6.06 3.49
C VAL A 236 -21.60 5.80 2.10
N ASN A 237 -21.19 4.56 1.87
CA ASN A 237 -20.62 4.16 0.59
C ASN A 237 -21.64 4.31 -0.55
N ASP A 238 -22.87 3.85 -0.39
CA ASP A 238 -23.92 3.94 -1.41
C ASP A 238 -24.21 5.39 -1.79
N VAL A 239 -24.24 6.28 -0.78
CA VAL A 239 -24.43 7.72 -1.02
C VAL A 239 -23.23 8.32 -1.76
N LEU A 240 -21.99 7.95 -1.39
CA LEU A 240 -20.77 8.42 -2.07
C LEU A 240 -20.72 7.93 -3.51
N MET A 241 -21.08 6.67 -3.75
CA MET A 241 -21.12 6.10 -5.09
C MET A 241 -22.16 6.78 -5.97
N SER A 242 -23.35 7.05 -5.43
CA SER A 242 -24.42 7.76 -6.16
C SER A 242 -24.08 9.23 -6.44
N ALA A 243 -23.25 9.84 -5.60
CA ALA A 243 -22.77 11.22 -5.76
C ALA A 243 -21.49 11.32 -6.62
N SER A 244 -21.01 10.21 -7.18
CA SER A 244 -19.80 10.18 -8.01
C SER A 244 -19.95 11.13 -9.20
N GLY A 245 -18.95 12.03 -9.37
CA GLY A 245 -18.98 13.06 -10.41
C GLY A 245 -19.72 14.34 -10.03
N SER A 246 -20.30 14.43 -8.81
CA SER A 246 -20.97 15.63 -8.30
C SER A 246 -20.22 16.26 -7.14
N LEU A 247 -20.41 17.58 -6.94
CA LEU A 247 -19.89 18.29 -5.78
C LEU A 247 -20.66 17.89 -4.53
N THR A 248 -19.96 17.32 -3.57
CA THR A 248 -20.50 16.99 -2.25
C THR A 248 -19.62 17.57 -1.14
N ASN A 249 -20.15 17.63 0.06
CA ASN A 249 -19.40 18.01 1.26
C ASN A 249 -19.90 17.20 2.46
N PRO A 250 -19.14 17.13 3.57
CA PRO A 250 -19.52 16.37 4.77
C PRO A 250 -20.90 16.72 5.30
N THR A 251 -21.28 17.98 5.27
CA THR A 251 -22.59 18.44 5.77
C THR A 251 -23.76 17.94 4.89
N LYS A 252 -23.61 18.00 3.56
CA LYS A 252 -24.61 17.44 2.64
C LYS A 252 -24.75 15.94 2.80
N LEU A 253 -23.60 15.23 2.92
CA LEU A 253 -23.58 13.80 3.20
C LEU A 253 -24.29 13.46 4.51
N ALA A 254 -23.95 14.19 5.59
CA ALA A 254 -24.56 14.00 6.91
C ALA A 254 -26.07 14.25 6.89
N ASN A 255 -26.54 15.29 6.19
CA ASN A 255 -27.97 15.56 6.06
C ASN A 255 -28.70 14.47 5.28
N HIS A 256 -28.10 13.97 4.19
CA HIS A 256 -28.67 12.88 3.41
C HIS A 256 -28.74 11.57 4.21
N LEU A 257 -27.68 11.23 4.92
CA LEU A 257 -27.63 10.07 5.81
C LEU A 257 -28.51 10.24 7.06
N GLY A 258 -28.68 11.46 7.54
CA GLY A 258 -29.55 11.79 8.70
C GLY A 258 -31.03 11.55 8.45
N THR A 259 -31.46 11.66 7.21
CA THR A 259 -32.84 11.27 6.81
C THR A 259 -33.02 9.75 6.81
N VAL A 260 -31.91 8.98 6.65
CA VAL A 260 -31.93 7.51 6.59
C VAL A 260 -31.60 6.88 7.95
N LEU A 261 -30.71 7.48 8.75
CA LEU A 261 -30.04 6.82 9.89
C LEU A 261 -30.23 7.50 11.26
N GLY A 262 -30.82 8.70 11.30
CA GLY A 262 -31.06 9.48 12.56
C GLY A 262 -29.86 10.35 12.99
N LYS A 263 -30.17 11.46 13.69
CA LYS A 263 -29.21 12.56 13.97
C LYS A 263 -28.01 12.21 14.86
N SER A 264 -28.08 11.18 15.69
CA SER A 264 -27.01 10.82 16.63
C SER A 264 -25.78 10.23 15.93
N ARG A 265 -25.96 9.59 14.78
CA ARG A 265 -24.89 8.96 14.00
C ARG A 265 -24.13 9.94 13.11
N ILE A 266 -24.69 11.12 12.84
CA ILE A 266 -24.09 12.17 12.01
C ILE A 266 -22.81 12.75 12.64
N ARG A 267 -22.76 12.87 13.98
CA ARG A 267 -21.59 13.41 14.69
C ARG A 267 -20.35 12.54 14.52
N ALA A 268 -20.51 11.21 14.47
CA ALA A 268 -19.43 10.29 14.21
C ALA A 268 -18.88 10.45 12.77
N LEU A 269 -19.77 10.66 11.79
CA LEU A 269 -19.39 10.92 10.40
C LEU A 269 -18.56 12.19 10.24
N LEU A 270 -19.00 13.29 10.87
CA LEU A 270 -18.29 14.56 10.82
C LEU A 270 -16.90 14.48 11.47
N ALA A 271 -16.73 13.67 12.50
CA ALA A 271 -15.43 13.39 13.11
C ALA A 271 -14.48 12.61 12.17
N VAL A 272 -15.02 11.65 11.41
CA VAL A 272 -14.24 10.86 10.44
C VAL A 272 -13.84 11.70 9.21
N THR A 273 -14.75 12.56 8.71
CA THR A 273 -14.48 13.39 7.52
C THR A 273 -13.64 14.63 7.82
N SER A 274 -13.61 15.12 9.05
CA SER A 274 -12.69 16.20 9.46
C SER A 274 -11.27 15.72 9.72
N ALA A 275 -11.04 14.41 9.75
CA ALA A 275 -9.76 13.76 9.94
C ALA A 275 -9.14 13.25 8.62
N CYS A 276 -9.84 13.39 7.48
CA CYS A 276 -9.34 13.21 6.11
C CYS A 276 -9.00 14.54 5.47
#